data_e2f0f7efb68fa216ca9ca42ab4de9004
#
_entry.id   e2f0f7efb68fa216ca9ca42ab4de9004
#
_cell.length_a   1.000
_cell.length_b   1.000
_cell.length_c   1.000
_cell.angle_alpha   90.00
_cell.angle_beta   90.00
_cell.angle_gamma   90.00
#
_symmetry.space_group_name_H-M   'P 1'
#
loop_
_entity.id
_entity.type
_entity.pdbx_description
1 polymer ?
#
loop_
_entity_poly.entity_id
_entity_poly.type
_entity_poly.pdbx_seq_one_letter_code
_entity_poly.pdbx_strand_id
1 'polypeptide(L)'
;MGVDLMHLWAQMGYFAKGVVVVMAIMSIYSVTVMITKLIQLKHSEAATRRFAPQFSRAIQEENLDQAISLAEKNKVGHVARVLGGALGEVKPLLRDRATITSADINSAERAVERQMLITLSEFKRGLGVLATVGATAPFVGLLGTTMGIVNAFTGMAQQGASGGLAGISAGIAEALITTAFGLMVAIPAVWAYNYFSTKIENLTVEMTYTSKELIDYLIKSVGSEFGRSIFTKEFQAQKAVTGSGQISG
;
A
#
# COMPACT_ATOMS: atom_id res chain seq x y z
N MET A 1 -13.83 19.36 -38.08
CA MET A 1 -15.14 19.44 -37.37
C MET A 1 -14.84 19.26 -35.89
N GLY A 2 -14.78 20.34 -35.12
CA GLY A 2 -14.67 20.28 -33.66
C GLY A 2 -16.03 19.93 -33.07
N VAL A 3 -16.10 18.90 -32.25
CA VAL A 3 -17.30 18.58 -31.46
C VAL A 3 -17.43 19.68 -30.41
N ASP A 4 -18.37 20.57 -30.55
CA ASP A 4 -18.62 21.63 -29.55
C ASP A 4 -19.32 21.02 -28.33
N LEU A 5 -18.50 20.76 -27.30
CA LEU A 5 -18.92 20.14 -26.05
C LEU A 5 -20.01 20.96 -25.32
N MET A 6 -19.98 22.29 -25.46
CA MET A 6 -20.99 23.16 -24.85
C MET A 6 -22.36 23.01 -25.54
N HIS A 7 -22.35 22.93 -26.87
CA HIS A 7 -23.57 22.71 -27.66
C HIS A 7 -24.16 21.33 -27.36
N LEU A 8 -23.30 20.31 -27.25
CA LEU A 8 -23.76 18.96 -26.86
C LEU A 8 -24.37 18.93 -25.46
N TRP A 9 -23.72 19.56 -24.49
CA TRP A 9 -24.24 19.67 -23.13
C TRP A 9 -25.61 20.34 -23.07
N ALA A 10 -25.83 21.42 -23.90
CA ALA A 10 -27.09 22.10 -23.94
C ALA A 10 -28.24 21.21 -24.47
N GLN A 11 -27.95 20.36 -25.44
CA GLN A 11 -28.92 19.46 -26.09
C GLN A 11 -29.19 18.18 -25.30
N MET A 12 -28.31 17.79 -24.40
CA MET A 12 -28.46 16.57 -23.59
C MET A 12 -29.70 16.59 -22.72
N GLY A 13 -30.42 15.45 -22.70
CA GLY A 13 -31.56 15.23 -21.80
C GLY A 13 -31.13 15.22 -20.32
N TYR A 14 -32.09 15.47 -19.43
CA TYR A 14 -31.80 15.53 -17.97
C TYR A 14 -31.15 14.28 -17.43
N PHE A 15 -31.52 13.09 -17.92
CA PHE A 15 -30.93 11.83 -17.49
C PHE A 15 -29.48 11.72 -17.90
N ALA A 16 -29.14 12.02 -19.15
CA ALA A 16 -27.75 11.99 -19.64
C ALA A 16 -26.86 13.00 -18.89
N LYS A 17 -27.39 14.22 -18.60
CA LYS A 17 -26.70 15.18 -17.73
C LYS A 17 -26.41 14.61 -16.35
N GLY A 18 -27.37 13.92 -15.73
CA GLY A 18 -27.21 13.25 -14.46
C GLY A 18 -26.09 12.20 -14.50
N VAL A 19 -26.04 11.37 -15.54
CA VAL A 19 -24.99 10.36 -15.75
C VAL A 19 -23.62 11.02 -15.87
N VAL A 20 -23.49 12.09 -16.67
CA VAL A 20 -22.21 12.82 -16.83
C VAL A 20 -21.76 13.45 -15.53
N VAL A 21 -22.66 14.02 -14.73
CA VAL A 21 -22.34 14.59 -13.41
C VAL A 21 -21.81 13.50 -12.46
N VAL A 22 -22.47 12.34 -12.41
CA VAL A 22 -22.01 11.21 -11.61
C VAL A 22 -20.60 10.78 -12.03
N MET A 23 -20.35 10.64 -13.34
CA MET A 23 -19.02 10.30 -13.87
C MET A 23 -17.98 11.37 -13.56
N ALA A 24 -18.34 12.64 -13.59
CA ALA A 24 -17.44 13.73 -13.20
C ALA A 24 -17.03 13.64 -11.72
N ILE A 25 -17.98 13.36 -10.83
CA ILE A 25 -17.70 13.13 -9.41
C ILE A 25 -16.78 11.92 -9.23
N MET A 26 -17.07 10.80 -9.90
CA MET A 26 -16.23 9.59 -9.87
C MET A 26 -14.80 9.90 -10.37
N SER A 27 -14.66 10.69 -11.43
CA SER A 27 -13.38 11.11 -11.99
C SER A 27 -12.58 11.96 -11.00
N ILE A 28 -13.18 12.99 -10.43
CA ILE A 28 -12.51 13.87 -9.45
C ILE A 28 -12.03 13.04 -8.24
N TYR A 29 -12.88 12.16 -7.73
CA TYR A 29 -12.52 11.32 -6.59
C TYR A 29 -11.39 10.34 -6.92
N SER A 30 -11.46 9.71 -8.10
CA SER A 30 -10.42 8.82 -8.62
C SER A 30 -9.06 9.54 -8.75
N VAL A 31 -9.04 10.72 -9.38
CA VAL A 31 -7.82 11.52 -9.54
C VAL A 31 -7.25 11.95 -8.19
N THR A 32 -8.10 12.35 -7.24
CA THR A 32 -7.66 12.71 -5.88
C THR A 32 -6.97 11.52 -5.19
N VAL A 33 -7.56 10.32 -5.26
CA VAL A 33 -6.93 9.10 -4.71
C VAL A 33 -5.61 8.80 -5.42
N MET A 34 -5.56 8.95 -6.74
CA MET A 34 -4.36 8.73 -7.55
C MET A 34 -3.20 9.63 -7.10
N ILE A 35 -3.44 10.93 -6.98
CA ILE A 35 -2.44 11.91 -6.57
C ILE A 35 -1.96 11.65 -5.14
N THR A 36 -2.88 11.44 -4.21
CA THR A 36 -2.53 11.19 -2.80
C THR A 36 -1.71 9.92 -2.64
N LYS A 37 -2.07 8.83 -3.36
CA LYS A 37 -1.30 7.57 -3.34
C LYS A 37 0.06 7.70 -3.99
N LEU A 38 0.16 8.40 -5.10
CA LEU A 38 1.45 8.64 -5.76
C LEU A 38 2.43 9.36 -4.83
N ILE A 39 1.97 10.42 -4.15
CA ILE A 39 2.78 11.18 -3.19
C ILE A 39 3.15 10.31 -1.98
N GLN A 40 2.19 9.61 -1.40
CA GLN A 40 2.39 8.74 -0.23
C GLN A 40 3.45 7.67 -0.49
N LEU A 41 3.33 6.93 -1.59
CA LEU A 41 4.23 5.83 -1.93
C LEU A 41 5.63 6.34 -2.30
N LYS A 42 5.75 7.42 -3.09
CA LYS A 42 7.04 8.03 -3.42
C LYS A 42 7.77 8.54 -2.17
N HIS A 43 7.07 9.21 -1.26
CA HIS A 43 7.68 9.69 -0.01
C HIS A 43 8.15 8.52 0.87
N SER A 44 7.35 7.48 1.00
CA SER A 44 7.70 6.29 1.78
C SER A 44 8.91 5.57 1.21
N GLU A 45 8.97 5.40 -0.12
CA GLU A 45 10.10 4.78 -0.81
C GLU A 45 11.39 5.61 -0.67
N ALA A 46 11.31 6.93 -0.88
CA ALA A 46 12.47 7.81 -0.74
C ALA A 46 13.02 7.82 0.70
N ALA A 47 12.14 7.78 1.71
CA ALA A 47 12.53 7.68 3.11
C ALA A 47 13.19 6.34 3.42
N THR A 48 12.65 5.23 2.93
CA THR A 48 13.21 3.90 3.12
C THR A 48 14.59 3.75 2.48
N ARG A 49 14.78 4.25 1.25
CA ARG A 49 16.09 4.22 0.57
C ARG A 49 17.21 4.92 1.37
N ARG A 50 16.87 5.94 2.16
CA ARG A 50 17.85 6.61 3.05
C ARG A 50 18.04 5.87 4.37
N PHE A 51 16.99 5.25 4.86
CA PHE A 51 16.98 4.55 6.15
C PHE A 51 17.68 3.19 6.08
N ALA A 52 17.36 2.35 5.08
CA ALA A 52 17.79 0.96 5.02
C ALA A 52 19.32 0.76 5.13
N PRO A 53 20.19 1.53 4.43
CA PRO A 53 21.63 1.37 4.56
C PRO A 53 22.16 1.74 5.94
N GLN A 54 21.57 2.74 6.60
CA GLN A 54 21.98 3.19 7.93
C GLN A 54 21.55 2.17 8.99
N PHE A 55 20.35 1.61 8.83
CA PHE A 55 19.84 0.57 9.71
C PHE A 55 20.66 -0.71 9.61
N SER A 56 20.95 -1.18 8.39
CA SER A 56 21.77 -2.37 8.17
C SER A 56 23.18 -2.22 8.77
N ARG A 57 23.81 -1.04 8.64
CA ARG A 57 25.10 -0.77 9.31
C ARG A 57 24.99 -0.83 10.83
N ALA A 58 23.97 -0.19 11.42
CA ALA A 58 23.78 -0.22 12.87
C ALA A 58 23.58 -1.65 13.40
N ILE A 59 22.89 -2.50 12.63
CA ILE A 59 22.73 -3.93 12.94
C ILE A 59 24.06 -4.68 12.82
N GLN A 60 24.87 -4.44 11.77
CA GLN A 60 26.18 -5.07 11.59
C GLN A 60 27.21 -4.65 12.66
N GLU A 61 27.12 -3.41 13.13
CA GLU A 61 27.93 -2.87 14.23
C GLU A 61 27.42 -3.29 15.62
N GLU A 62 26.44 -4.19 15.69
CA GLU A 62 25.79 -4.67 16.92
C GLU A 62 25.24 -3.54 17.81
N ASN A 63 24.95 -2.36 17.21
CA ASN A 63 24.42 -1.19 17.92
C ASN A 63 22.90 -1.11 17.81
N LEU A 64 22.20 -1.93 18.60
CA LEU A 64 20.74 -2.03 18.57
C LEU A 64 20.06 -0.73 19.01
N ASP A 65 20.64 0.01 19.96
CA ASP A 65 20.08 1.29 20.42
C ASP A 65 20.09 2.34 19.30
N GLN A 66 21.15 2.37 18.50
CA GLN A 66 21.22 3.22 17.32
C GLN A 66 20.20 2.79 16.26
N ALA A 67 20.06 1.49 15.99
CA ALA A 67 19.09 0.96 15.06
C ALA A 67 17.65 1.35 15.46
N ILE A 68 17.30 1.24 16.75
CA ILE A 68 16.00 1.65 17.29
C ILE A 68 15.79 3.15 17.10
N SER A 69 16.79 3.98 17.46
CA SER A 69 16.69 5.44 17.33
C SER A 69 16.53 5.90 15.88
N LEU A 70 17.20 5.23 14.93
CA LEU A 70 17.04 5.47 13.50
C LEU A 70 15.63 5.14 13.02
N ALA A 71 15.07 4.02 13.45
CA ALA A 71 13.72 3.62 13.09
C ALA A 71 12.66 4.56 13.68
N GLU A 72 12.82 4.98 14.92
CA GLU A 72 11.90 5.95 15.58
C GLU A 72 11.90 7.33 14.89
N LYS A 73 13.04 7.77 14.34
CA LYS A 73 13.17 9.07 13.63
C LYS A 73 12.61 9.03 12.20
N ASN A 74 12.58 7.87 11.55
CA ASN A 74 12.24 7.73 10.13
C ASN A 74 10.85 7.14 9.88
N LYS A 75 9.85 7.47 10.68
CA LYS A 75 8.47 6.92 10.61
C LYS A 75 7.74 7.10 9.26
N VAL A 76 8.28 7.87 8.33
CA VAL A 76 7.72 8.07 6.99
C VAL A 76 8.00 6.86 6.09
N GLY A 77 9.17 6.25 6.22
CA GLY A 77 9.56 5.05 5.46
C GLY A 77 8.78 3.82 5.91
N HIS A 78 8.35 2.99 4.96
CA HIS A 78 7.56 1.78 5.26
C HIS A 78 8.36 0.76 6.06
N VAL A 79 9.64 0.54 5.72
CA VAL A 79 10.53 -0.36 6.46
C VAL A 79 10.79 0.17 7.88
N ALA A 80 11.12 1.46 8.01
CA ALA A 80 11.36 2.07 9.31
C ALA A 80 10.14 2.04 10.23
N ARG A 81 8.93 2.15 9.65
CA ARG A 81 7.67 2.06 10.39
C ARG A 81 7.45 0.65 10.95
N VAL A 82 7.66 -0.37 10.13
CA VAL A 82 7.52 -1.78 10.55
C VAL A 82 8.54 -2.13 11.60
N LEU A 83 9.82 -1.87 11.34
CA LEU A 83 10.90 -2.19 12.26
C LEU A 83 10.84 -1.37 13.54
N GLY A 84 10.56 -0.07 13.44
CA GLY A 84 10.44 0.81 14.61
C GLY A 84 9.25 0.46 15.50
N GLY A 85 8.12 0.10 14.89
CA GLY A 85 6.95 -0.38 15.63
C GLY A 85 7.22 -1.69 16.35
N ALA A 86 7.82 -2.66 15.65
CA ALA A 86 8.18 -3.95 16.24
C ALA A 86 9.24 -3.83 17.34
N LEU A 87 10.33 -3.08 17.07
CA LEU A 87 11.40 -2.85 18.04
C LEU A 87 10.90 -2.08 19.28
N GLY A 88 9.96 -1.14 19.10
CA GLY A 88 9.32 -0.45 20.21
C GLY A 88 8.56 -1.38 21.16
N GLU A 89 7.89 -2.39 20.63
CA GLU A 89 7.17 -3.39 21.42
C GLU A 89 8.13 -4.34 22.17
N VAL A 90 9.25 -4.72 21.58
CA VAL A 90 10.21 -5.65 22.17
C VAL A 90 11.38 -4.97 22.90
N LYS A 91 11.50 -3.64 22.77
CA LYS A 91 12.56 -2.85 23.44
C LYS A 91 12.69 -3.14 24.96
N PRO A 92 11.62 -3.29 25.74
CA PRO A 92 11.72 -3.66 27.16
C PRO A 92 12.38 -5.02 27.37
N LEU A 93 12.10 -5.98 26.49
CA LEU A 93 12.63 -7.36 26.54
C LEU A 93 14.11 -7.39 26.12
N LEU A 94 14.49 -6.55 25.15
CA LEU A 94 15.86 -6.45 24.64
C LEU A 94 16.81 -5.66 25.55
N ARG A 95 16.27 -4.92 26.52
CA ARG A 95 17.07 -4.09 27.43
C ARG A 95 17.91 -4.93 28.41
N ASP A 96 17.41 -6.14 28.74
CA ASP A 96 18.12 -7.09 29.59
C ASP A 96 18.78 -8.16 28.72
N ARG A 97 19.87 -7.77 28.04
CA ARG A 97 20.58 -8.60 27.04
C ARG A 97 21.10 -9.93 27.58
N ALA A 98 21.22 -10.05 28.89
CA ALA A 98 21.72 -11.28 29.53
C ALA A 98 20.72 -12.45 29.47
N THR A 99 19.50 -12.23 29.00
CA THR A 99 18.38 -13.21 29.11
C THR A 99 17.44 -13.24 27.92
N ILE A 100 17.88 -12.83 26.71
CA ILE A 100 17.02 -12.95 25.50
C ILE A 100 16.70 -14.43 25.28
N THR A 101 15.43 -14.78 25.31
CA THR A 101 14.93 -16.14 25.14
C THR A 101 14.32 -16.37 23.75
N SER A 102 14.14 -17.64 23.36
CA SER A 102 13.39 -17.98 22.15
C SER A 102 11.95 -17.42 22.16
N ALA A 103 11.35 -17.24 23.36
CA ALA A 103 10.03 -16.62 23.51
C ALA A 103 10.05 -15.14 23.14
N ASP A 104 11.14 -14.42 23.42
CA ASP A 104 11.32 -12.99 23.08
C ASP A 104 11.48 -12.81 21.57
N ILE A 105 12.22 -13.71 20.89
CA ILE A 105 12.37 -13.73 19.44
C ILE A 105 11.00 -13.98 18.78
N ASN A 106 10.25 -14.96 19.24
CA ASN A 106 8.90 -15.23 18.75
C ASN A 106 7.95 -14.03 18.98
N SER A 107 8.15 -13.28 20.05
CA SER A 107 7.38 -12.06 20.33
C SER A 107 7.76 -10.93 19.36
N ALA A 108 9.05 -10.79 19.05
CA ALA A 108 9.54 -9.84 18.04
C ALA A 108 8.98 -10.16 16.65
N GLU A 109 8.97 -11.42 16.25
CA GLU A 109 8.43 -11.87 14.98
C GLU A 109 6.94 -11.54 14.85
N ARG A 110 6.14 -11.87 15.86
CA ARG A 110 4.71 -11.49 15.88
C ARG A 110 4.48 -9.99 15.88
N ALA A 111 5.35 -9.21 16.52
CA ALA A 111 5.29 -7.76 16.50
C ALA A 111 5.56 -7.20 15.10
N VAL A 112 6.58 -7.73 14.41
CA VAL A 112 6.89 -7.42 13.01
C VAL A 112 5.68 -7.73 12.10
N GLU A 113 5.13 -8.92 12.18
CA GLU A 113 3.98 -9.32 11.36
C GLU A 113 2.78 -8.39 11.58
N ARG A 114 2.48 -8.06 12.82
CA ARG A 114 1.39 -7.13 13.16
C ARG A 114 1.63 -5.74 12.57
N GLN A 115 2.84 -5.20 12.67
CA GLN A 115 3.19 -3.91 12.12
C GLN A 115 3.18 -3.90 10.58
N MET A 116 3.58 -5.00 9.95
CA MET A 116 3.46 -5.19 8.50
C MET A 116 2.00 -5.14 8.05
N LEU A 117 1.10 -5.87 8.72
CA LEU A 117 -0.32 -5.90 8.38
C LEU A 117 -0.95 -4.51 8.52
N ILE A 118 -0.63 -3.77 9.58
CA ILE A 118 -1.09 -2.40 9.78
C ILE A 118 -0.60 -1.49 8.64
N THR A 119 0.69 -1.52 8.33
CA THR A 119 1.30 -0.69 7.28
C THR A 119 0.73 -1.01 5.90
N LEU A 120 0.53 -2.31 5.61
CA LEU A 120 -0.09 -2.79 4.36
C LEU A 120 -1.54 -2.32 4.23
N SER A 121 -2.32 -2.41 5.31
CA SER A 121 -3.70 -1.92 5.35
C SER A 121 -3.78 -0.42 5.04
N GLU A 122 -2.88 0.38 5.62
CA GLU A 122 -2.81 1.82 5.33
C GLU A 122 -2.46 2.12 3.87
N PHE A 123 -1.54 1.37 3.27
CA PHE A 123 -1.19 1.54 1.86
C PHE A 123 -2.32 1.13 0.92
N LYS A 124 -3.06 0.06 1.24
CA LYS A 124 -4.22 -0.39 0.46
C LYS A 124 -5.45 0.50 0.63
N ARG A 125 -5.52 1.30 1.68
CA ARG A 125 -6.66 2.19 1.94
C ARG A 125 -6.88 3.14 0.76
N GLY A 126 -8.10 3.16 0.21
CA GLY A 126 -8.48 4.00 -0.92
C GLY A 126 -8.27 3.36 -2.30
N LEU A 127 -7.45 2.30 -2.45
CA LEU A 127 -7.32 1.61 -3.74
C LEU A 127 -8.64 0.99 -4.20
N GLY A 128 -9.48 0.55 -3.29
CA GLY A 128 -10.80 0.01 -3.61
C GLY A 128 -11.68 0.99 -4.41
N VAL A 129 -11.49 2.29 -4.19
CA VAL A 129 -12.19 3.32 -4.99
C VAL A 129 -11.79 3.26 -6.46
N LEU A 130 -10.47 3.17 -6.74
CA LEU A 130 -9.97 3.07 -8.11
C LEU A 130 -10.48 1.80 -8.80
N ALA A 131 -10.49 0.68 -8.08
CA ALA A 131 -11.04 -0.59 -8.57
C ALA A 131 -12.53 -0.46 -8.88
N THR A 132 -13.31 0.14 -7.96
CA THR A 132 -14.75 0.34 -8.14
C THR A 132 -15.05 1.27 -9.32
N VAL A 133 -14.38 2.43 -9.39
CA VAL A 133 -14.55 3.38 -10.49
C VAL A 133 -14.19 2.73 -11.82
N GLY A 134 -13.05 2.04 -11.89
CA GLY A 134 -12.62 1.33 -13.09
C GLY A 134 -13.60 0.27 -13.57
N ALA A 135 -14.19 -0.47 -12.63
CA ALA A 135 -15.15 -1.52 -12.96
C ALA A 135 -16.54 -0.97 -13.30
N THR A 136 -17.01 0.11 -12.64
CA THR A 136 -18.41 0.55 -12.74
C THR A 136 -18.62 1.71 -13.72
N ALA A 137 -17.63 2.58 -13.94
CA ALA A 137 -17.81 3.74 -14.82
C ALA A 137 -18.23 3.37 -16.26
N PRO A 138 -17.72 2.29 -16.91
CA PRO A 138 -18.20 1.88 -18.22
C PRO A 138 -19.70 1.51 -18.21
N PHE A 139 -20.18 0.86 -17.15
CA PHE A 139 -21.58 0.47 -17.02
C PHE A 139 -22.49 1.69 -16.77
N VAL A 140 -22.00 2.68 -16.03
CA VAL A 140 -22.70 3.97 -15.87
C VAL A 140 -22.82 4.69 -17.22
N GLY A 141 -21.74 4.66 -18.04
CA GLY A 141 -21.77 5.16 -19.41
C GLY A 141 -22.76 4.41 -20.28
N LEU A 142 -22.76 3.07 -20.22
CA LEU A 142 -23.70 2.22 -20.95
C LEU A 142 -25.16 2.47 -20.55
N LEU A 143 -25.43 2.70 -19.26
CA LEU A 143 -26.74 3.10 -18.78
C LEU A 143 -27.18 4.42 -19.45
N GLY A 144 -26.26 5.37 -19.62
CA GLY A 144 -26.51 6.61 -20.35
C GLY A 144 -26.90 6.36 -21.79
N THR A 145 -26.22 5.44 -22.51
CA THR A 145 -26.57 5.12 -23.91
C THR A 145 -27.93 4.44 -24.04
N THR A 146 -28.22 3.47 -23.17
CA THR A 146 -29.53 2.76 -23.24
C THR A 146 -30.70 3.72 -23.05
N MET A 147 -30.60 4.62 -22.07
CA MET A 147 -31.66 5.61 -21.85
C MET A 147 -31.71 6.69 -22.94
N GLY A 148 -30.57 7.10 -23.48
CA GLY A 148 -30.50 8.04 -24.60
C GLY A 148 -31.16 7.49 -25.84
N ILE A 149 -30.93 6.22 -26.18
CA ILE A 149 -31.61 5.55 -27.32
C ILE A 149 -33.11 5.42 -27.09
N VAL A 150 -33.54 5.01 -25.89
CA VAL A 150 -34.96 4.91 -25.53
C VAL A 150 -35.66 6.28 -25.71
N ASN A 151 -35.04 7.36 -25.23
CA ASN A 151 -35.56 8.71 -25.34
C ASN A 151 -35.65 9.15 -26.81
N ALA A 152 -34.64 8.83 -27.64
CA ALA A 152 -34.64 9.16 -29.07
C ALA A 152 -35.83 8.50 -29.80
N PHE A 153 -36.09 7.21 -29.55
CA PHE A 153 -37.21 6.50 -30.15
C PHE A 153 -38.57 6.96 -29.60
N THR A 154 -38.66 7.26 -28.31
CA THR A 154 -39.90 7.78 -27.70
C THR A 154 -40.24 9.16 -28.27
N GLY A 155 -39.25 10.03 -28.45
CA GLY A 155 -39.42 11.34 -29.06
C GLY A 155 -39.92 11.25 -30.51
N MET A 156 -39.41 10.30 -31.29
CA MET A 156 -39.91 10.06 -32.67
C MET A 156 -41.36 9.60 -32.68
N ALA A 157 -41.75 8.69 -31.78
CA ALA A 157 -43.11 8.19 -31.70
C ALA A 157 -44.13 9.30 -31.36
N GLN A 158 -43.73 10.31 -30.58
CA GLN A 158 -44.59 11.44 -30.19
C GLN A 158 -44.70 12.50 -31.28
N GLN A 159 -43.67 12.74 -32.10
CA GLN A 159 -43.61 13.80 -33.11
C GLN A 159 -44.10 13.35 -34.50
N GLY A 160 -44.41 12.07 -34.69
CA GLY A 160 -44.82 11.50 -35.99
C GLY A 160 -43.68 11.52 -37.02
N ALA A 161 -44.05 11.25 -38.29
CA ALA A 161 -43.04 11.12 -39.38
C ALA A 161 -42.20 12.39 -39.66
N SER A 162 -42.65 13.55 -39.16
CA SER A 162 -42.00 14.86 -39.44
C SER A 162 -40.70 15.09 -38.61
N GLY A 163 -40.51 14.41 -37.48
CA GLY A 163 -39.31 14.54 -36.64
C GLY A 163 -38.20 13.55 -36.95
N GLY A 164 -38.46 12.64 -37.79
CA GLY A 164 -37.75 11.54 -38.39
C GLY A 164 -36.31 11.22 -37.97
N LEU A 165 -35.48 11.00 -38.95
CA LEU A 165 -34.09 10.50 -38.84
C LEU A 165 -33.14 11.48 -38.13
N ALA A 166 -33.37 12.78 -38.23
CA ALA A 166 -32.46 13.78 -37.62
C ALA A 166 -32.53 13.77 -36.09
N GLY A 167 -33.73 13.62 -35.51
CA GLY A 167 -33.92 13.54 -34.06
C GLY A 167 -33.33 12.24 -33.46
N ILE A 168 -33.47 11.11 -34.16
CA ILE A 168 -32.87 9.84 -33.76
C ILE A 168 -31.34 9.91 -33.81
N SER A 169 -30.82 10.47 -34.91
CA SER A 169 -29.36 10.60 -35.08
C SER A 169 -28.72 11.46 -33.97
N ALA A 170 -29.37 12.55 -33.57
CA ALA A 170 -28.93 13.39 -32.47
C ALA A 170 -28.98 12.65 -31.14
N GLY A 171 -30.07 11.92 -30.82
CA GLY A 171 -30.15 11.15 -29.59
C GLY A 171 -29.17 9.98 -29.50
N ILE A 172 -28.86 9.31 -30.62
CA ILE A 172 -27.83 8.27 -30.67
C ILE A 172 -26.45 8.89 -30.48
N ALA A 173 -26.14 10.03 -31.10
CA ALA A 173 -24.87 10.72 -30.93
C ALA A 173 -24.65 11.14 -29.45
N GLU A 174 -25.65 11.71 -28.80
CA GLU A 174 -25.66 12.03 -27.37
C GLU A 174 -25.40 10.78 -26.51
N ALA A 175 -26.09 9.69 -26.82
CA ALA A 175 -25.90 8.42 -26.11
C ALA A 175 -24.45 7.92 -26.19
N LEU A 176 -23.85 7.86 -27.37
CA LEU A 176 -22.48 7.39 -27.57
C LEU A 176 -21.46 8.19 -26.77
N ILE A 177 -21.66 9.48 -26.58
CA ILE A 177 -20.78 10.36 -25.79
C ILE A 177 -20.79 9.95 -24.33
N THR A 178 -21.92 9.55 -23.75
CA THR A 178 -21.94 9.12 -22.34
C THR A 178 -21.10 7.87 -22.11
N THR A 179 -21.08 6.91 -23.04
CA THR A 179 -20.17 5.75 -22.95
C THR A 179 -18.71 6.14 -23.11
N ALA A 180 -18.40 7.05 -24.04
CA ALA A 180 -17.03 7.55 -24.20
C ALA A 180 -16.52 8.21 -22.92
N PHE A 181 -17.34 9.01 -22.23
CA PHE A 181 -16.98 9.56 -20.92
C PHE A 181 -16.77 8.47 -19.86
N GLY A 182 -17.63 7.44 -19.83
CA GLY A 182 -17.46 6.29 -18.93
C GLY A 182 -16.12 5.60 -19.09
N LEU A 183 -15.71 5.35 -20.33
CA LEU A 183 -14.41 4.75 -20.66
C LEU A 183 -13.23 5.69 -20.32
N MET A 184 -13.37 6.98 -20.58
CA MET A 184 -12.35 7.99 -20.25
C MET A 184 -12.08 8.06 -18.75
N VAL A 185 -13.08 7.84 -17.91
CA VAL A 185 -12.94 7.79 -16.44
C VAL A 185 -12.38 6.44 -15.97
N ALA A 186 -12.85 5.33 -16.57
CA ALA A 186 -12.49 3.99 -16.16
C ALA A 186 -11.03 3.63 -16.43
N ILE A 187 -10.54 3.93 -17.65
CA ILE A 187 -9.21 3.49 -18.09
C ILE A 187 -8.10 3.99 -17.19
N PRO A 188 -8.00 5.30 -16.86
CA PRO A 188 -6.99 5.78 -15.93
C PRO A 188 -7.12 5.19 -14.52
N ALA A 189 -8.36 4.95 -14.05
CA ALA A 189 -8.59 4.38 -12.73
C ALA A 189 -8.08 2.94 -12.63
N VAL A 190 -8.30 2.10 -13.67
CA VAL A 190 -7.78 0.71 -13.73
C VAL A 190 -6.26 0.71 -13.79
N TRP A 191 -5.66 1.56 -14.64
CA TRP A 191 -4.21 1.64 -14.74
C TRP A 191 -3.57 2.05 -13.42
N ALA A 192 -4.13 3.05 -12.76
CA ALA A 192 -3.64 3.51 -11.47
C ALA A 192 -3.80 2.44 -10.38
N TYR A 193 -4.93 1.74 -10.35
CA TYR A 193 -5.15 0.63 -9.42
C TYR A 193 -4.09 -0.45 -9.59
N ASN A 194 -3.85 -0.92 -10.82
CA ASN A 194 -2.86 -1.97 -11.09
C ASN A 194 -1.44 -1.49 -10.75
N TYR A 195 -1.09 -0.26 -11.12
CA TYR A 195 0.22 0.31 -10.80
C TYR A 195 0.47 0.36 -9.28
N PHE A 196 -0.50 0.88 -8.51
CA PHE A 196 -0.34 0.99 -7.06
C PHE A 196 -0.38 -0.36 -6.36
N SER A 197 -1.19 -1.32 -6.84
CA SER A 197 -1.23 -2.68 -6.30
C SER A 197 0.13 -3.37 -6.44
N THR A 198 0.71 -3.38 -7.64
CA THR A 198 2.05 -3.93 -7.87
C THR A 198 3.12 -3.20 -7.06
N LYS A 199 3.01 -1.87 -6.95
CA LYS A 199 3.96 -1.09 -6.15
C LYS A 199 3.89 -1.48 -4.67
N ILE A 200 2.70 -1.64 -4.10
CA ILE A 200 2.50 -2.06 -2.71
C ILE A 200 3.00 -3.48 -2.47
N GLU A 201 2.81 -4.39 -3.43
CA GLU A 201 3.37 -5.74 -3.37
C GLU A 201 4.90 -5.71 -3.27
N ASN A 202 5.56 -4.92 -4.10
CA ASN A 202 7.02 -4.75 -4.05
C ASN A 202 7.50 -4.18 -2.69
N LEU A 203 6.79 -3.18 -2.14
CA LEU A 203 7.10 -2.64 -0.81
C LEU A 203 6.88 -3.69 0.29
N THR A 204 5.90 -4.59 0.13
CA THR A 204 5.66 -5.69 1.06
C THR A 204 6.81 -6.69 1.05
N VAL A 205 7.34 -7.02 -0.12
CA VAL A 205 8.54 -7.87 -0.25
C VAL A 205 9.74 -7.24 0.45
N GLU A 206 9.96 -5.93 0.24
CA GLU A 206 11.07 -5.19 0.88
C GLU A 206 10.93 -5.18 2.41
N MET A 207 9.73 -4.93 2.94
CA MET A 207 9.44 -5.01 4.38
C MET A 207 9.71 -6.41 4.93
N THR A 208 9.26 -7.45 4.23
CA THR A 208 9.44 -8.84 4.64
C THR A 208 10.92 -9.21 4.69
N TYR A 209 11.68 -8.84 3.65
CA TYR A 209 13.11 -9.15 3.58
C TYR A 209 13.88 -8.49 4.73
N THR A 210 13.71 -7.18 4.92
CA THR A 210 14.43 -6.45 5.97
C THR A 210 14.01 -6.88 7.38
N SER A 211 12.74 -7.28 7.55
CA SER A 211 12.26 -7.82 8.81
C SER A 211 12.89 -9.16 9.16
N LYS A 212 13.05 -10.05 8.17
CA LYS A 212 13.78 -11.32 8.37
C LYS A 212 15.25 -11.10 8.72
N GLU A 213 15.91 -10.15 8.08
CA GLU A 213 17.29 -9.78 8.41
C GLU A 213 17.42 -9.37 9.89
N LEU A 214 16.47 -8.59 10.42
CA LEU A 214 16.44 -8.23 11.84
C LEU A 214 16.23 -9.46 12.74
N ILE A 215 15.29 -10.34 12.43
CA ILE A 215 15.03 -11.54 13.22
C ILE A 215 16.24 -12.48 13.22
N ASP A 216 16.87 -12.69 12.06
CA ASP A 216 18.11 -13.49 11.95
C ASP A 216 19.25 -12.91 12.80
N TYR A 217 19.36 -11.58 12.84
CA TYR A 217 20.34 -10.92 13.72
C TYR A 217 20.03 -11.21 15.20
N LEU A 218 18.77 -11.10 15.63
CA LEU A 218 18.37 -11.41 17.00
C LEU A 218 18.65 -12.86 17.38
N ILE A 219 18.40 -13.81 16.49
CA ILE A 219 18.71 -15.24 16.68
C ILE A 219 20.20 -15.46 16.87
N LYS A 220 21.02 -14.85 16.01
CA LYS A 220 22.50 -14.98 16.10
C LYS A 220 23.05 -14.37 17.38
N SER A 221 22.51 -13.22 17.82
CA SER A 221 22.96 -12.58 19.07
C SER A 221 22.70 -13.47 20.28
N VAL A 222 21.54 -14.14 20.34
CA VAL A 222 21.23 -15.12 21.39
C VAL A 222 22.17 -16.33 21.34
N GLY A 223 22.39 -16.89 20.15
CA GLY A 223 23.27 -18.06 19.96
C GLY A 223 24.73 -17.78 20.33
N SER A 224 25.24 -16.59 20.04
CA SER A 224 26.62 -16.21 20.39
C SER A 224 26.85 -16.00 21.89
N GLU A 225 25.84 -15.48 22.60
CA GLU A 225 25.90 -15.33 24.07
C GLU A 225 25.76 -16.66 24.78
N PHE A 226 24.90 -17.55 24.29
CA PHE A 226 24.76 -18.91 24.80
C PHE A 226 26.09 -19.69 24.65
N GLY A 227 26.74 -19.62 23.49
CA GLY A 227 28.06 -20.20 23.26
C GLY A 227 29.12 -19.64 24.21
N ARG A 228 29.19 -18.31 24.41
CA ARG A 228 30.13 -17.68 25.34
C ARG A 228 29.87 -18.10 26.78
N SER A 229 28.60 -18.22 27.20
CA SER A 229 28.27 -18.63 28.58
C SER A 229 28.67 -20.07 28.89
N ILE A 230 28.56 -20.98 27.94
CA ILE A 230 29.00 -22.37 28.06
C ILE A 230 30.52 -22.43 28.15
N PHE A 231 31.25 -21.75 27.23
CA PHE A 231 32.71 -21.71 27.25
C PHE A 231 33.27 -21.11 28.54
N THR A 232 32.65 -20.05 29.08
CA THR A 232 33.07 -19.42 30.33
C THR A 232 32.82 -20.33 31.53
N LYS A 233 31.71 -21.06 31.56
CA LYS A 233 31.44 -22.03 32.64
C LYS A 233 32.36 -23.24 32.59
N GLU A 234 32.62 -23.79 31.40
CA GLU A 234 33.57 -24.90 31.23
C GLU A 234 35.00 -24.48 31.59
N PHE A 235 35.44 -23.29 31.16
CA PHE A 235 36.76 -22.76 31.48
C PHE A 235 36.93 -22.49 32.99
N GLN A 236 35.90 -22.00 33.67
CA GLN A 236 35.93 -21.82 35.12
C GLN A 236 35.88 -23.15 35.88
N ALA A 237 35.11 -24.11 35.40
CA ALA A 237 35.09 -25.46 35.97
C ALA A 237 36.47 -26.17 35.86
N GLN A 238 37.11 -26.03 34.70
CA GLN A 238 38.41 -26.60 34.45
C GLN A 238 39.51 -25.93 35.31
N LYS A 239 39.40 -24.60 35.54
CA LYS A 239 40.31 -23.87 36.43
C LYS A 239 40.13 -24.24 37.89
N ALA A 240 38.91 -24.55 38.32
CA ALA A 240 38.61 -25.02 39.68
C ALA A 240 39.18 -26.43 39.92
N VAL A 241 39.14 -27.29 38.92
CA VAL A 241 39.69 -28.67 39.00
C VAL A 241 41.25 -28.65 39.04
N THR A 242 41.89 -27.78 38.21
CA THR A 242 43.35 -27.68 38.18
C THR A 242 43.92 -26.89 39.37
N GLY A 243 43.14 -25.97 39.97
CA GLY A 243 43.53 -25.21 41.16
C GLY A 243 43.49 -26.00 42.47
N SER A 244 42.72 -27.09 42.53
CA SER A 244 42.61 -27.95 43.72
C SER A 244 43.70 -29.03 43.82
N GLY A 245 44.54 -29.19 42.77
CA GLY A 245 45.60 -30.18 42.72
C GLY A 245 46.99 -29.70 43.21
N GLN A 246 47.12 -28.44 43.67
CA GLN A 246 48.43 -27.88 44.11
C GLN A 246 48.54 -27.60 45.61
N ILE A 247 47.67 -28.14 46.44
CA ILE A 247 47.80 -27.99 47.90
C ILE A 247 47.81 -29.41 48.53
N SER A 248 48.82 -30.24 48.18
CA SER A 248 49.25 -31.36 48.95
C SER A 248 50.59 -31.85 48.38
N GLY A 249 51.63 -31.22 48.84
CA GLY A 249 53.04 -31.61 48.66
C GLY A 249 53.87 -30.97 49.73
#